data_5582414cd4421c128a09d6018300571a
#
_entry.id   5582414cd4421c128a09d6018300571a
#
_cell.length_a   1.000
_cell.length_b   1.000
_cell.length_c   1.000
_cell.angle_alpha   90.00
_cell.angle_beta   90.00
_cell.angle_gamma   90.00
#
_symmetry.space_group_name_H-M   'P 1'
#
loop_
_entity.id
_entity.type
_entity.pdbx_description
1 polymer ?
#
loop_
_entity_poly.entity_id
_entity_poly.type
_entity_poly.pdbx_seq_one_letter_code
_entity_poly.pdbx_strand_id
1 'polypeptide(L)'
;WLLFSWAGSPKTLRGRSAPVTHADEVDGMEATAEGDPVELLSQRAATFGDQALRTESSTPTVAGASRIENAFNEGDRRRYYVPCPHCSEAQFLKWENVTWEGRKSSNIQDAREDLDQEHHPETAGYRCECCGQVWTDGERIAAIRNAEKLGHGWKAEKPFRGHISFH
;
A
#
# COMPACT_ATOMS: atom_id res chain seq x y z
N TRP A 1 0.83 27.44 4.04
CA TRP A 1 -0.27 27.38 3.06
C TRP A 1 -0.30 26.03 2.37
N LEU A 2 -1.49 25.60 1.90
CA LEU A 2 -1.72 24.39 1.15
C LEU A 2 -2.26 24.77 -0.22
N LEU A 3 -1.72 24.15 -1.29
CA LEU A 3 -2.14 24.39 -2.66
C LEU A 3 -2.62 23.07 -3.26
N PHE A 4 -3.83 23.04 -3.79
CA PHE A 4 -4.37 21.93 -4.55
C PHE A 4 -4.21 22.19 -6.05
N SER A 5 -3.79 21.17 -6.78
CA SER A 5 -3.66 21.18 -8.24
C SER A 5 -4.34 19.93 -8.81
N TRP A 6 -4.79 20.02 -10.05
CA TRP A 6 -5.43 18.91 -10.75
C TRP A 6 -4.53 18.40 -11.87
N ALA A 7 -4.35 17.07 -11.95
CA ALA A 7 -3.46 16.43 -12.92
C ALA A 7 -3.80 16.76 -14.39
N GLY A 8 -5.08 16.89 -14.72
CA GLY A 8 -5.53 17.28 -16.08
C GLY A 8 -5.33 18.76 -16.43
N SER A 9 -4.74 19.56 -15.54
CA SER A 9 -4.47 21.00 -15.80
C SER A 9 -3.00 21.34 -15.57
N PRO A 10 -2.13 21.18 -16.58
CA PRO A 10 -0.70 21.50 -16.49
C PRO A 10 -0.40 22.89 -15.99
N LYS A 11 -1.27 23.86 -16.30
CA LYS A 11 -1.12 25.25 -15.84
C LYS A 11 -1.15 25.37 -14.31
N THR A 12 -1.95 24.55 -13.62
CA THR A 12 -2.02 24.57 -12.16
C THR A 12 -0.82 23.88 -11.51
N LEU A 13 -0.18 22.97 -12.25
CA LEU A 13 1.04 22.27 -11.83
C LEU A 13 2.31 23.12 -12.02
N ARG A 14 2.26 24.26 -12.75
CA ARG A 14 3.42 25.10 -13.11
C ARG A 14 3.36 26.37 -12.32
N GLY A 15 3.26 26.83 -11.52
CA GLY A 15 3.14 28.23 -11.05
C GLY A 15 3.94 28.55 -9.82
N ARG A 16 4.23 27.55 -8.99
CA ARG A 16 4.88 27.80 -7.71
C ARG A 16 5.80 26.65 -7.33
N SER A 17 6.94 26.97 -6.72
CA SER A 17 7.81 25.98 -6.09
C SER A 17 7.30 25.62 -4.70
N ALA A 18 7.41 24.34 -4.32
CA ALA A 18 7.01 23.83 -3.02
C ALA A 18 8.02 22.80 -2.53
N PRO A 19 8.47 22.88 -1.25
CA PRO A 19 9.41 21.91 -0.70
C PRO A 19 8.77 20.53 -0.45
N VAL A 20 7.46 20.49 -0.26
CA VAL A 20 6.69 19.25 -0.08
C VAL A 20 5.66 19.14 -1.18
N THR A 21 5.68 18.04 -1.91
CA THR A 21 4.70 17.70 -2.94
C THR A 21 4.13 16.32 -2.68
N HIS A 22 2.82 16.19 -2.91
CA HIS A 22 2.11 14.93 -2.81
C HIS A 22 1.26 14.71 -4.06
N ALA A 23 1.45 13.58 -4.73
CA ALA A 23 0.61 13.13 -5.83
C ALA A 23 -0.23 11.95 -5.36
N ASP A 24 -1.55 12.10 -5.42
CA ASP A 24 -2.50 11.06 -5.02
C ASP A 24 -3.14 10.44 -6.25
N GLU A 25 -3.45 9.14 -6.19
CA GLU A 25 -4.04 8.35 -7.27
C GLU A 25 -3.20 8.38 -8.58
N VAL A 26 -1.86 8.22 -8.44
CA VAL A 26 -0.93 8.37 -9.57
C VAL A 26 -1.15 7.37 -10.71
N ASP A 27 -1.69 6.19 -10.42
CA ASP A 27 -2.02 5.17 -11.44
C ASP A 27 -3.20 5.60 -12.33
N GLY A 28 -4.06 6.51 -11.85
CA GLY A 28 -5.16 7.09 -12.61
C GLY A 28 -4.78 8.35 -13.40
N MET A 29 -3.54 8.84 -13.27
CA MET A 29 -3.11 10.06 -13.96
C MET A 29 -2.68 9.76 -15.40
N GLU A 30 -3.34 10.40 -16.37
CA GLU A 30 -2.96 10.32 -17.77
C GLU A 30 -1.95 11.41 -18.15
N ALA A 31 -1.04 11.07 -19.06
CA ALA A 31 -0.12 12.05 -19.62
C ALA A 31 -0.89 13.13 -20.41
N THR A 32 -0.48 14.39 -20.25
CA THR A 32 -1.04 15.53 -20.97
C THR A 32 -0.16 15.91 -22.16
N ALA A 33 -0.64 16.81 -23.02
CA ALA A 33 0.18 17.37 -24.10
C ALA A 33 1.46 18.07 -23.61
N GLU A 34 1.52 18.45 -22.34
CA GLU A 34 2.67 19.12 -21.71
C GLU A 34 3.56 18.16 -20.89
N GLY A 35 3.22 16.87 -20.86
CA GLY A 35 3.98 15.80 -20.20
C GLY A 35 3.22 15.10 -19.09
N ASP A 36 3.93 14.27 -18.35
CA ASP A 36 3.45 13.51 -17.22
C ASP A 36 3.15 14.43 -16.01
N PRO A 37 1.94 14.40 -15.43
CA PRO A 37 1.58 15.29 -14.32
C PRO A 37 2.45 15.11 -13.07
N VAL A 38 2.88 13.88 -12.77
CA VAL A 38 3.72 13.60 -11.60
C VAL A 38 5.12 14.18 -11.79
N GLU A 39 5.67 14.08 -13.00
CA GLU A 39 6.95 14.71 -13.34
C GLU A 39 6.85 16.25 -13.28
N LEU A 40 5.75 16.81 -13.80
CA LEU A 40 5.49 18.25 -13.71
C LEU A 40 5.39 18.73 -12.26
N LEU A 41 4.74 17.95 -11.38
CA LEU A 41 4.66 18.22 -9.95
C LEU A 41 6.03 18.08 -9.28
N SER A 42 6.77 17.05 -9.61
CA SER A 42 8.11 16.78 -9.07
C SER A 42 9.09 17.93 -9.31
N GLN A 43 9.00 18.56 -10.48
CA GLN A 43 9.81 19.76 -10.81
C GLN A 43 9.55 20.95 -9.88
N ARG A 44 8.40 21.00 -9.20
CA ARG A 44 8.09 22.08 -8.23
C ARG A 44 8.96 22.00 -6.97
N ALA A 45 9.43 20.84 -6.63
CA ALA A 45 10.31 20.62 -5.50
C ALA A 45 11.82 20.73 -5.87
N ALA A 46 12.16 20.79 -7.15
CA ALA A 46 13.55 20.71 -7.62
C ALA A 46 14.47 21.81 -7.05
N THR A 47 13.96 23.02 -6.83
CA THR A 47 14.74 24.13 -6.27
C THR A 47 15.13 23.96 -4.81
N PHE A 48 14.52 23.00 -4.10
CA PHE A 48 14.78 22.75 -2.68
C PHE A 48 15.84 21.66 -2.44
N GLY A 49 16.30 20.96 -3.49
CA GLY A 49 17.35 19.96 -3.39
C GLY A 49 17.03 18.90 -2.31
N ASP A 50 17.95 18.69 -1.38
CA ASP A 50 17.83 17.69 -0.29
C ASP A 50 16.74 18.03 0.75
N GLN A 51 16.19 19.24 0.72
CA GLN A 51 15.07 19.63 1.58
C GLN A 51 13.71 19.31 0.97
N ALA A 52 13.68 18.80 -0.25
CA ALA A 52 12.44 18.41 -0.92
C ALA A 52 11.91 17.08 -0.40
N LEU A 53 10.63 17.04 -0.07
CA LEU A 53 9.89 15.80 0.16
C LEU A 53 8.90 15.60 -0.98
N ARG A 54 9.03 14.47 -1.67
CA ARG A 54 8.10 14.07 -2.73
C ARG A 54 7.45 12.76 -2.30
N THR A 55 6.13 12.72 -2.34
CA THR A 55 5.35 11.53 -1.99
C THR A 55 4.34 11.22 -3.08
N GLU A 56 4.14 9.94 -3.32
CA GLU A 56 3.14 9.40 -4.25
C GLU A 56 2.28 8.38 -3.50
N SER A 57 0.99 8.38 -3.77
CA SER A 57 0.06 7.35 -3.29
C SER A 57 -0.90 6.93 -4.41
N SER A 58 -1.27 5.65 -4.42
CA SER A 58 -2.27 5.12 -5.34
C SER A 58 -2.65 3.69 -4.95
N THR A 59 -3.79 3.25 -5.47
CA THR A 59 -4.10 1.83 -5.60
C THR A 59 -3.52 1.32 -6.92
N PRO A 60 -2.71 0.23 -6.93
CA PRO A 60 -2.17 -0.32 -8.16
C PRO A 60 -3.30 -0.83 -9.06
N THR A 61 -3.23 -0.55 -10.37
CA THR A 61 -4.28 -0.89 -11.33
C THR A 61 -3.99 -2.17 -12.10
N VAL A 62 -2.89 -2.23 -12.83
CA VAL A 62 -2.50 -3.36 -13.67
C VAL A 62 -1.14 -3.88 -13.24
N ALA A 63 -1.07 -5.15 -12.85
CA ALA A 63 0.17 -5.79 -12.43
C ALA A 63 1.28 -5.65 -13.50
N GLY A 64 2.45 -5.19 -13.08
CA GLY A 64 3.61 -4.96 -13.93
C GLY A 64 3.57 -3.67 -14.79
N ALA A 65 2.41 -2.99 -14.87
CA ALA A 65 2.26 -1.72 -15.58
C ALA A 65 1.90 -0.55 -14.65
N SER A 66 1.56 -0.84 -13.40
CA SER A 66 1.23 0.14 -12.37
C SER A 66 2.42 1.02 -12.01
N ARG A 67 2.23 2.34 -12.02
CA ARG A 67 3.26 3.32 -11.61
C ARG A 67 3.62 3.16 -10.15
N ILE A 68 2.60 3.06 -9.27
CA ILE A 68 2.84 2.95 -7.83
C ILE A 68 3.47 1.61 -7.46
N GLU A 69 3.15 0.51 -8.15
CA GLU A 69 3.81 -0.77 -7.98
C GLU A 69 5.30 -0.68 -8.35
N ASN A 70 5.64 -0.02 -9.47
CA ASN A 70 7.02 0.21 -9.88
C ASN A 70 7.77 1.06 -8.85
N ALA A 71 7.17 2.18 -8.40
CA ALA A 71 7.74 3.03 -7.35
C ALA A 71 7.97 2.26 -6.04
N PHE A 72 7.01 1.41 -5.61
CA PHE A 72 7.20 0.52 -4.47
C PHE A 72 8.38 -0.44 -4.67
N ASN A 73 8.50 -1.03 -5.86
CA ASN A 73 9.56 -1.98 -6.18
C ASN A 73 10.96 -1.36 -6.26
N GLU A 74 11.06 -0.08 -6.60
CA GLU A 74 12.31 0.70 -6.61
C GLU A 74 12.75 1.10 -5.21
N GLY A 75 11.81 1.29 -4.28
CA GLY A 75 12.06 1.68 -2.90
C GLY A 75 12.56 0.53 -2.02
N ASP A 76 12.61 0.78 -0.71
CA ASP A 76 13.07 -0.18 0.30
C ASP A 76 11.99 -1.22 0.68
N ARG A 77 10.79 -1.14 0.11
CA ARG A 77 9.71 -2.14 0.17
C ARG A 77 9.29 -2.48 1.59
N ARG A 78 8.87 -1.49 2.36
CA ARG A 78 8.41 -1.73 3.73
C ARG A 78 7.05 -2.38 3.76
N ARG A 79 6.95 -3.43 4.60
CA ARG A 79 5.70 -4.08 4.97
C ARG A 79 5.51 -4.07 6.46
N TYR A 80 4.25 -4.04 6.90
CA TYR A 80 3.92 -4.03 8.32
C TYR A 80 3.83 -5.48 8.84
N TYR A 81 4.80 -5.87 9.65
CA TYR A 81 4.87 -7.20 10.24
C TYR A 81 4.15 -7.26 11.59
N VAL A 82 3.34 -8.27 11.76
CA VAL A 82 2.50 -8.49 12.95
C VAL A 82 2.85 -9.85 13.54
N PRO A 83 3.13 -9.96 14.86
CA PRO A 83 3.39 -11.24 15.49
C PRO A 83 2.10 -12.04 15.65
N CYS A 84 2.17 -13.35 15.39
CA CYS A 84 1.07 -14.25 15.63
C CYS A 84 0.75 -14.33 17.14
N PRO A 85 -0.51 -14.17 17.57
CA PRO A 85 -0.88 -14.29 18.99
C PRO A 85 -0.68 -15.70 19.57
N HIS A 86 -0.57 -16.74 18.72
CA HIS A 86 -0.43 -18.12 19.15
C HIS A 86 1.00 -18.67 19.11
N CYS A 87 1.78 -18.32 18.06
CA CYS A 87 3.15 -18.83 17.92
C CYS A 87 4.22 -17.75 17.93
N SER A 88 3.84 -16.47 18.02
CA SER A 88 4.73 -15.29 18.02
C SER A 88 5.53 -15.07 16.73
N GLU A 89 5.37 -15.90 15.70
CA GLU A 89 6.03 -15.71 14.41
C GLU A 89 5.50 -14.46 13.72
N ALA A 90 6.40 -13.61 13.23
CA ALA A 90 6.05 -12.35 12.59
C ALA A 90 5.77 -12.53 11.11
N GLN A 91 4.63 -12.01 10.65
CA GLN A 91 4.20 -12.08 9.26
C GLN A 91 3.50 -10.79 8.84
N PHE A 92 3.58 -10.38 7.58
CA PHE A 92 2.68 -9.36 7.06
C PHE A 92 1.37 -10.03 6.64
N LEU A 93 0.25 -9.33 6.89
CA LEU A 93 -1.07 -9.91 6.67
C LEU A 93 -1.40 -9.91 5.17
N LYS A 94 -1.80 -11.09 4.65
CA LYS A 94 -2.17 -11.31 3.25
C LYS A 94 -3.65 -11.66 3.15
N TRP A 95 -4.29 -11.18 2.09
CA TRP A 95 -5.70 -11.49 1.83
C TRP A 95 -5.97 -12.98 1.66
N GLU A 96 -5.03 -13.72 1.09
CA GLU A 96 -5.14 -15.16 0.87
C GLU A 96 -5.36 -15.95 2.17
N ASN A 97 -4.87 -15.42 3.29
CA ASN A 97 -4.97 -16.03 4.61
C ASN A 97 -6.21 -15.62 5.40
N VAL A 98 -7.03 -14.71 4.88
CA VAL A 98 -8.36 -14.41 5.44
C VAL A 98 -9.26 -15.59 5.15
N THR A 99 -9.98 -16.10 6.15
CA THR A 99 -10.89 -17.25 6.02
C THR A 99 -12.22 -16.98 6.72
N TRP A 100 -13.30 -17.55 6.21
CA TRP A 100 -14.62 -17.56 6.84
C TRP A 100 -15.39 -18.78 6.39
N GLU A 101 -16.45 -19.13 7.09
CA GLU A 101 -17.33 -20.22 6.70
C GLU A 101 -18.03 -19.90 5.36
N GLY A 102 -17.98 -20.83 4.41
CA GLY A 102 -18.46 -20.63 3.04
C GLY A 102 -17.39 -20.17 2.04
N ARG A 103 -16.16 -19.79 2.49
CA ARG A 103 -15.06 -19.49 1.56
C ARG A 103 -14.40 -20.76 1.06
N LYS A 104 -14.49 -21.04 -0.25
CA LYS A 104 -13.86 -22.22 -0.87
C LYS A 104 -12.45 -21.94 -1.38
N SER A 105 -12.18 -20.75 -1.90
CA SER A 105 -10.89 -20.43 -2.50
C SER A 105 -10.41 -19.03 -2.12
N SER A 106 -9.08 -18.87 -2.00
CA SER A 106 -8.42 -17.57 -1.87
C SER A 106 -8.17 -16.90 -3.23
N ASN A 107 -8.48 -17.58 -4.34
CA ASN A 107 -8.16 -17.12 -5.69
C ASN A 107 -9.31 -16.29 -6.27
N ILE A 108 -9.01 -15.08 -6.78
CA ILE A 108 -9.99 -14.16 -7.37
C ILE A 108 -10.68 -14.77 -8.60
N GLN A 109 -10.01 -15.69 -9.32
CA GLN A 109 -10.59 -16.36 -10.49
C GLN A 109 -11.73 -17.32 -10.11
N ASP A 110 -11.68 -17.91 -8.92
CA ASP A 110 -12.70 -18.83 -8.41
C ASP A 110 -13.85 -18.06 -7.71
N ALA A 111 -13.72 -16.76 -7.50
CA ALA A 111 -14.73 -15.92 -6.83
C ALA A 111 -16.07 -15.88 -7.58
N ARG A 112 -16.11 -16.20 -8.87
CA ARG A 112 -17.37 -16.30 -9.65
C ARG A 112 -18.17 -17.56 -9.28
N GLU A 113 -17.50 -18.63 -8.89
CA GLU A 113 -18.15 -19.86 -8.44
C GLU A 113 -18.64 -19.78 -6.98
N ASP A 114 -18.10 -18.80 -6.23
CA ASP A 114 -18.48 -18.52 -4.84
C ASP A 114 -19.79 -17.71 -4.71
N LEU A 115 -20.28 -17.09 -5.80
CA LEU A 115 -21.47 -16.22 -5.75
C LEU A 115 -22.77 -16.95 -5.36
N ASP A 116 -22.84 -18.28 -5.59
CA ASP A 116 -24.01 -19.12 -5.26
C ASP A 116 -23.93 -19.77 -3.88
N GLN A 117 -22.94 -19.38 -3.04
CA GLN A 117 -22.76 -19.96 -1.72
C GLN A 117 -23.22 -19.02 -0.60
N GLU A 118 -23.73 -19.64 0.46
CA GLU A 118 -24.01 -18.92 1.69
C GLU A 118 -22.67 -18.61 2.39
N HIS A 119 -22.33 -17.33 2.49
CA HIS A 119 -21.16 -16.84 3.18
C HIS A 119 -21.53 -16.36 4.58
N HIS A 120 -20.70 -16.72 5.57
CA HIS A 120 -20.85 -16.33 6.96
C HIS A 120 -19.71 -15.35 7.35
N PRO A 121 -19.80 -14.05 6.97
CA PRO A 121 -18.73 -13.07 7.21
C PRO A 121 -18.46 -12.84 8.71
N GLU A 122 -19.41 -13.12 9.58
CA GLU A 122 -19.26 -13.06 11.05
C GLU A 122 -18.25 -14.09 11.58
N THR A 123 -17.94 -15.14 10.81
CA THR A 123 -16.93 -16.15 11.13
C THR A 123 -15.53 -15.79 10.61
N ALA A 124 -15.37 -14.61 10.02
CA ALA A 124 -14.11 -14.22 9.42
C ALA A 124 -12.95 -14.17 10.42
N GLY A 125 -11.83 -14.73 10.01
CA GLY A 125 -10.59 -14.74 10.78
C GLY A 125 -9.36 -14.76 9.86
N TYR A 126 -8.19 -14.65 10.46
CA TYR A 126 -6.92 -14.70 9.75
C TYR A 126 -6.14 -15.96 10.11
N ARG A 127 -5.80 -16.79 9.14
CA ARG A 127 -5.01 -18.01 9.33
C ARG A 127 -3.51 -17.68 9.33
N CYS A 128 -2.83 -18.05 10.42
CA CYS A 128 -1.38 -17.92 10.52
C CYS A 128 -0.65 -18.79 9.49
N GLU A 129 0.32 -18.23 8.79
CA GLU A 129 1.16 -18.96 7.81
C GLU A 129 2.05 -20.01 8.47
N CYS A 130 2.47 -19.78 9.72
CA CYS A 130 3.38 -20.66 10.44
C CYS A 130 2.64 -21.79 11.17
N CYS A 131 1.73 -21.46 12.09
CA CYS A 131 1.08 -22.49 12.94
C CYS A 131 -0.30 -22.92 12.46
N GLY A 132 -0.88 -22.27 11.45
CA GLY A 132 -2.21 -22.61 10.90
C GLY A 132 -3.40 -22.21 11.78
N GLN A 133 -3.18 -21.67 12.98
CA GLN A 133 -4.24 -21.20 13.85
C GLN A 133 -4.96 -19.98 13.25
N VAL A 134 -6.27 -19.94 13.42
CA VAL A 134 -7.10 -18.82 12.95
C VAL A 134 -7.25 -17.81 14.08
N TRP A 135 -6.88 -16.56 13.78
CA TRP A 135 -7.03 -15.45 14.70
C TRP A 135 -8.44 -14.88 14.58
N THR A 136 -9.03 -14.58 15.69
CA THR A 136 -10.23 -13.75 15.73
C THR A 136 -9.91 -12.30 15.34
N ASP A 137 -10.92 -11.52 15.00
CA ASP A 137 -10.73 -10.11 14.67
C ASP A 137 -10.15 -9.32 15.87
N GLY A 138 -10.58 -9.65 17.09
CA GLY A 138 -10.03 -9.07 18.32
C GLY A 138 -8.53 -9.36 18.50
N GLU A 139 -8.10 -10.59 18.28
CA GLU A 139 -6.68 -10.98 18.32
C GLU A 139 -5.86 -10.28 17.23
N ARG A 140 -6.39 -10.20 16.01
CA ARG A 140 -5.76 -9.47 14.90
C ARG A 140 -5.55 -7.99 15.25
N ILE A 141 -6.58 -7.31 15.74
CA ILE A 141 -6.50 -5.90 16.14
C ILE A 141 -5.48 -5.72 17.27
N ALA A 142 -5.51 -6.59 18.29
CA ALA A 142 -4.56 -6.54 19.40
C ALA A 142 -3.12 -6.76 18.93
N ALA A 143 -2.89 -7.72 18.04
CA ALA A 143 -1.58 -8.02 17.46
C ALA A 143 -1.03 -6.82 16.66
N ILE A 144 -1.85 -6.17 15.81
CA ILE A 144 -1.48 -4.97 15.06
C ILE A 144 -1.09 -3.83 16.02
N ARG A 145 -1.93 -3.53 17.01
CA ARG A 145 -1.69 -2.44 17.98
C ARG A 145 -0.43 -2.62 18.82
N ASN A 146 -0.03 -3.85 19.07
CA ASN A 146 1.12 -4.18 19.89
C ASN A 146 2.38 -4.51 19.10
N ALA A 147 2.30 -4.58 17.77
CA ALA A 147 3.39 -5.02 16.92
C ALA A 147 4.68 -4.23 17.16
N GLU A 148 4.64 -2.90 17.18
CA GLU A 148 5.81 -2.06 17.40
C GLU A 148 6.39 -2.20 18.83
N LYS A 149 5.52 -2.35 19.84
CA LYS A 149 5.95 -2.58 21.22
C LYS A 149 6.68 -3.92 21.39
N LEU A 150 6.37 -4.88 20.54
CA LEU A 150 6.99 -6.21 20.49
C LEU A 150 8.18 -6.29 19.53
N GLY A 151 8.66 -5.14 19.01
CA GLY A 151 9.80 -5.07 18.11
C GLY A 151 9.50 -5.46 16.65
N HIS A 152 8.23 -5.44 16.26
CA HIS A 152 7.75 -5.67 14.90
C HIS A 152 7.29 -4.35 14.24
N GLY A 153 6.30 -4.36 13.37
CA GLY A 153 5.83 -3.18 12.63
C GLY A 153 6.49 -3.05 11.27
N TRP A 154 6.75 -1.82 10.83
CA TRP A 154 7.32 -1.56 9.52
C TRP A 154 8.76 -2.07 9.39
N LYS A 155 8.99 -2.98 8.44
CA LYS A 155 10.33 -3.54 8.13
C LYS A 155 10.60 -3.42 6.63
N ALA A 156 11.80 -2.91 6.29
CA ALA A 156 12.26 -2.86 4.92
C ALA A 156 12.69 -4.26 4.45
N GLU A 157 12.27 -4.64 3.25
CA GLU A 157 12.67 -5.90 2.59
C GLU A 157 13.93 -5.71 1.73
N LYS A 158 14.27 -4.45 1.39
CA LYS A 158 15.46 -4.09 0.63
C LYS A 158 16.26 -3.00 1.34
N PRO A 159 17.57 -2.89 1.07
CA PRO A 159 18.38 -1.78 1.57
C PRO A 159 17.84 -0.43 1.07
N PHE A 160 17.80 0.55 1.96
CA PHE A 160 17.47 1.92 1.60
C PHE A 160 18.50 2.51 0.61
N ARG A 161 18.01 3.05 -0.49
CA ARG A 161 18.81 3.71 -1.55
C ARG A 161 18.27 5.09 -1.92
N GLY A 162 17.75 5.82 -0.93
CA GLY A 162 17.20 7.16 -1.13
C GLY A 162 15.68 7.21 -1.32
N HIS A 163 15.01 6.06 -1.45
CA HIS A 163 13.57 5.96 -1.64
C HIS A 163 12.95 5.01 -0.59
N ILE A 164 11.97 5.51 0.16
CA ILE A 164 11.18 4.74 1.11
C ILE A 164 9.85 4.38 0.45
N SER A 165 9.44 3.12 0.53
CA SER A 165 8.16 2.66 0.00
C SER A 165 7.42 1.79 1.01
N PHE A 166 6.07 1.91 1.03
CA PHE A 166 5.18 1.22 1.96
C PHE A 166 4.08 0.49 1.20
N HIS A 167 3.69 -0.68 1.71
CA HIS A 167 2.57 -1.47 1.17
C HIS A 167 1.69 -1.98 2.32
#